data_8bef57adb96ab50bf24c1eab8e203e5d
#
_entry.id   8bef57adb96ab50bf24c1eab8e203e5d
#
_cell.length_a   1.000
_cell.length_b   1.000
_cell.length_c   1.000
_cell.angle_alpha   90.00
_cell.angle_beta   90.00
_cell.angle_gamma   90.00
#
_symmetry.space_group_name_H-M   'P 1'
#
loop_
_entity.id
_entity.type
_entity.pdbx_description
1 polymer ?
#
loop_
_entity_poly.entity_id
_entity_poly.type
_entity_poly.pdbx_seq_one_letter_code
_entity_poly.pdbx_strand_id
1 'polypeptide(L)'
;MKNTHNHPYHLVDYSPWPLTGAIGVLTLVTGMIKWFHNFNMNLLILGYIITILTMYQWWRDICREGTMQGKHTISVSKGLRWGMILFIVSEVFFFISFFWAFFHSSLSPNIEIGMMWPPMSITPFNPFQIPLLNTIILITSGITVTWAHHALMENNFTQTTQGLFITVMLGIYFTILQGYEYMEAPFTIADSIYGSTFFMATGFHGLHVMIGTIFLLICLMRHMNNHFSKTHHFGFEAAAWYWHFVDVVWLFLYISIYWWGN
;
A
#
# COMPACT_ATOMS: atom_id res chain seq x y z
N MET A 1 26.97 -11.66 8.22
CA MET A 1 27.70 -10.38 8.25
C MET A 1 28.60 -10.36 9.47
N LYS A 2 29.93 -10.12 9.31
CA LYS A 2 30.77 -9.78 10.46
C LYS A 2 30.40 -8.37 10.92
N ASN A 3 30.14 -8.21 12.21
CA ASN A 3 29.83 -6.91 12.79
C ASN A 3 31.11 -6.06 12.75
N THR A 4 31.25 -5.17 11.79
CA THR A 4 32.41 -4.27 11.64
C THR A 4 32.28 -3.00 12.49
N HIS A 5 31.12 -2.77 13.10
CA HIS A 5 30.83 -1.62 13.94
C HIS A 5 30.92 -1.99 15.43
N ASN A 6 31.55 -1.12 16.21
CA ASN A 6 31.71 -1.27 17.65
C ASN A 6 30.46 -0.86 18.46
N HIS A 7 29.35 -0.50 17.79
CA HIS A 7 28.09 -0.10 18.39
C HIS A 7 26.89 -0.72 17.65
N PRO A 8 25.74 -0.93 18.33
CA PRO A 8 24.53 -1.49 17.72
C PRO A 8 23.61 -0.45 17.04
N TYR A 9 23.95 0.84 17.10
CA TYR A 9 23.06 1.94 16.73
C TYR A 9 23.12 2.28 15.23
N HIS A 10 22.01 2.82 14.72
CA HIS A 10 21.97 3.53 13.46
C HIS A 10 22.22 5.02 13.74
N LEU A 11 23.45 5.48 13.50
CA LEU A 11 23.82 6.88 13.69
C LEU A 11 23.36 7.68 12.47
N VAL A 12 22.28 8.43 12.66
CA VAL A 12 21.67 9.25 11.59
C VAL A 12 22.45 10.56 11.44
N ASP A 13 22.78 10.94 10.19
CA ASP A 13 23.42 12.23 9.88
C ASP A 13 22.40 13.37 9.99
N TYR A 14 22.90 14.59 10.22
CA TYR A 14 22.05 15.78 10.22
C TYR A 14 21.38 15.98 8.86
N SER A 15 20.07 16.17 8.88
CA SER A 15 19.28 16.37 7.65
C SER A 15 18.14 17.36 7.86
N PRO A 16 17.73 18.10 6.83
CA PRO A 16 16.60 19.04 6.90
C PRO A 16 15.22 18.36 6.76
N TRP A 17 15.18 17.05 6.47
CA TRP A 17 13.95 16.35 6.04
C TRP A 17 12.85 16.33 7.10
N PRO A 18 13.11 16.15 8.40
CA PRO A 18 12.06 16.23 9.41
C PRO A 18 11.37 17.60 9.46
N LEU A 19 12.15 18.68 9.35
CA LEU A 19 11.61 20.04 9.35
C LEU A 19 10.82 20.33 8.08
N THR A 20 11.37 20.03 6.91
CA THR A 20 10.68 20.25 5.62
C THR A 20 9.44 19.37 5.50
N GLY A 21 9.46 18.14 6.04
CA GLY A 21 8.30 17.26 6.11
C GLY A 21 7.19 17.83 6.99
N ALA A 22 7.53 18.35 8.19
CA ALA A 22 6.56 18.96 9.07
C ALA A 22 5.90 20.20 8.43
N ILE A 23 6.69 21.08 7.81
CA ILE A 23 6.18 22.26 7.08
C ILE A 23 5.32 21.82 5.88
N GLY A 24 5.75 20.82 5.11
CA GLY A 24 5.03 20.29 3.96
C GLY A 24 3.65 19.76 4.33
N VAL A 25 3.55 18.91 5.36
CA VAL A 25 2.29 18.36 5.84
C VAL A 25 1.38 19.46 6.44
N LEU A 26 1.92 20.39 7.23
CA LEU A 26 1.15 21.52 7.74
C LEU A 26 0.55 22.35 6.60
N THR A 27 1.36 22.66 5.58
CA THR A 27 0.93 23.41 4.39
C THR A 27 -0.14 22.65 3.61
N LEU A 28 -0.02 21.32 3.50
CA LEU A 28 -0.98 20.46 2.83
C LEU A 28 -2.34 20.46 3.55
N VAL A 29 -2.35 20.25 4.87
CA VAL A 29 -3.60 20.19 5.66
C VAL A 29 -4.29 21.56 5.70
N THR A 30 -3.56 22.65 5.91
CA THR A 30 -4.12 24.01 5.84
C THR A 30 -4.61 24.36 4.43
N GLY A 31 -3.91 23.86 3.41
CA GLY A 31 -4.32 23.98 2.01
C GLY A 31 -5.62 23.24 1.70
N MET A 32 -5.83 22.07 2.31
CA MET A 32 -7.07 21.30 2.20
C MET A 32 -8.27 22.04 2.82
N ILE A 33 -8.09 22.64 4.00
CA ILE A 33 -9.11 23.47 4.65
C ILE A 33 -9.45 24.66 3.74
N LYS A 34 -8.43 25.37 3.22
CA LYS A 34 -8.63 26.49 2.30
C LYS A 34 -9.35 26.08 1.02
N TRP A 35 -9.09 24.90 0.50
CA TRP A 35 -9.80 24.37 -0.66
C TRP A 35 -11.28 24.12 -0.35
N PHE A 36 -11.60 23.48 0.77
CA PHE A 36 -12.99 23.18 1.14
C PHE A 36 -13.82 24.44 1.38
N HIS A 37 -13.23 25.51 1.94
CA HIS A 37 -13.97 26.74 2.26
C HIS A 37 -13.94 27.80 1.15
N ASN A 38 -12.84 27.92 0.40
CA ASN A 38 -12.62 29.01 -0.57
C ASN A 38 -12.38 28.51 -2.00
N PHE A 39 -12.48 27.19 -2.26
CA PHE A 39 -12.20 26.55 -3.57
C PHE A 39 -10.84 26.94 -4.19
N ASN A 40 -9.84 27.25 -3.35
CA ASN A 40 -8.52 27.68 -3.80
C ASN A 40 -7.49 26.59 -3.47
N MET A 41 -6.92 25.95 -4.51
CA MET A 41 -6.00 24.83 -4.42
C MET A 41 -4.51 25.22 -4.30
N ASN A 42 -4.13 26.50 -4.44
CA ASN A 42 -2.72 26.87 -4.56
C ASN A 42 -1.87 26.40 -3.36
N LEU A 43 -2.40 26.57 -2.15
CA LEU A 43 -1.69 26.17 -0.94
C LEU A 43 -1.63 24.62 -0.81
N LEU A 44 -2.69 23.93 -1.23
CA LEU A 44 -2.74 22.46 -1.25
C LEU A 44 -1.69 21.89 -2.20
N ILE A 45 -1.61 22.43 -3.42
CA ILE A 45 -0.62 22.01 -4.43
C ILE A 45 0.79 22.26 -3.93
N LEU A 46 1.05 23.42 -3.32
CA LEU A 46 2.35 23.72 -2.74
C LEU A 46 2.73 22.72 -1.64
N GLY A 47 1.78 22.38 -0.75
CA GLY A 47 1.96 21.36 0.29
C GLY A 47 2.30 19.99 -0.28
N TYR A 48 1.61 19.54 -1.34
CA TYR A 48 1.91 18.30 -2.05
C TYR A 48 3.33 18.31 -2.63
N ILE A 49 3.73 19.38 -3.31
CA ILE A 49 5.07 19.48 -3.92
C ILE A 49 6.16 19.36 -2.83
N ILE A 50 6.05 20.14 -1.75
CA ILE A 50 7.04 20.10 -0.65
C ILE A 50 7.10 18.70 -0.03
N THR A 51 5.95 18.08 0.23
CA THR A 51 5.88 16.76 0.85
C THR A 51 6.48 15.68 -0.05
N ILE A 52 6.13 15.66 -1.33
CA ILE A 52 6.66 14.66 -2.30
C ILE A 52 8.17 14.82 -2.46
N LEU A 53 8.68 16.04 -2.61
CA LEU A 53 10.11 16.28 -2.72
C LEU A 53 10.86 15.90 -1.44
N THR A 54 10.29 16.16 -0.27
CA THR A 54 10.86 15.74 1.01
C THR A 54 10.91 14.24 1.13
N MET A 55 9.82 13.52 0.81
CA MET A 55 9.77 12.05 0.82
C MET A 55 10.83 11.46 -0.10
N TYR A 56 10.92 11.94 -1.34
CA TYR A 56 11.89 11.45 -2.31
C TYR A 56 13.33 11.60 -1.79
N GLN A 57 13.70 12.77 -1.29
CA GLN A 57 15.04 13.04 -0.83
C GLN A 57 15.37 12.31 0.48
N TRP A 58 14.42 12.20 1.40
CA TRP A 58 14.60 11.48 2.65
C TRP A 58 14.81 9.98 2.40
N TRP A 59 13.94 9.36 1.59
CA TRP A 59 14.08 7.94 1.27
C TRP A 59 15.31 7.63 0.42
N ARG A 60 15.70 8.53 -0.45
CA ARG A 60 17.00 8.43 -1.16
C ARG A 60 18.16 8.36 -0.17
N ASP A 61 18.17 9.24 0.83
CA ASP A 61 19.24 9.29 1.82
C ASP A 61 19.23 8.03 2.71
N ILE A 62 18.05 7.53 3.11
CA ILE A 62 17.92 6.24 3.80
C ILE A 62 18.53 5.08 2.96
N CYS A 63 18.26 5.06 1.66
CA CYS A 63 18.85 4.06 0.77
C CYS A 63 20.38 4.17 0.73
N ARG A 64 20.94 5.38 0.67
CA ARG A 64 22.39 5.61 0.70
C ARG A 64 23.01 5.17 2.02
N GLU A 65 22.39 5.50 3.14
CA GLU A 65 22.84 5.10 4.48
C GLU A 65 22.85 3.58 4.63
N GLY A 66 21.79 2.90 4.18
CA GLY A 66 21.65 1.45 4.29
C GLY A 66 22.56 0.66 3.34
N THR A 67 22.80 1.15 2.11
CA THR A 67 23.53 0.41 1.07
C THR A 67 24.99 0.81 0.94
N MET A 68 25.32 2.10 1.01
CA MET A 68 26.66 2.62 0.74
C MET A 68 27.44 2.95 2.01
N GLN A 69 26.79 3.44 3.05
CA GLN A 69 27.46 3.85 4.29
C GLN A 69 27.53 2.74 5.35
N GLY A 70 26.90 1.60 5.13
CA GLY A 70 26.97 0.45 6.02
C GLY A 70 26.36 0.67 7.41
N LYS A 71 25.42 1.63 7.57
CA LYS A 71 24.81 1.94 8.86
C LYS A 71 23.83 0.88 9.37
N HIS A 72 23.55 -0.16 8.58
CA HIS A 72 22.73 -1.30 8.99
C HIS A 72 23.54 -2.36 9.73
N THR A 73 23.70 -2.18 11.04
CA THR A 73 24.24 -3.23 11.92
C THR A 73 23.25 -4.40 12.03
N ILE A 74 23.67 -5.53 12.59
CA ILE A 74 22.79 -6.70 12.79
C ILE A 74 21.60 -6.34 13.68
N SER A 75 21.81 -5.56 14.75
CA SER A 75 20.74 -5.11 15.65
C SER A 75 19.76 -4.16 14.95
N VAL A 76 20.26 -3.22 14.12
CA VAL A 76 19.45 -2.33 13.32
C VAL A 76 18.59 -3.10 12.33
N SER A 77 19.16 -4.07 11.62
CA SER A 77 18.41 -4.89 10.66
C SER A 77 17.29 -5.70 11.31
N LYS A 78 17.52 -6.23 12.52
CA LYS A 78 16.46 -6.88 13.32
C LYS A 78 15.37 -5.87 13.73
N GLY A 79 15.76 -4.69 14.18
CA GLY A 79 14.83 -3.62 14.56
C GLY A 79 13.97 -3.16 13.39
N LEU A 80 14.53 -3.01 12.20
CA LEU A 80 13.79 -2.65 10.98
C LEU A 80 12.74 -3.71 10.60
N ARG A 81 13.08 -5.00 10.71
CA ARG A 81 12.12 -6.09 10.48
C ARG A 81 10.95 -6.05 11.46
N TRP A 82 11.23 -5.89 12.76
CA TRP A 82 10.18 -5.72 13.76
C TRP A 82 9.34 -4.47 13.52
N GLY A 83 9.96 -3.36 13.12
CA GLY A 83 9.25 -2.15 12.75
C GLY A 83 8.28 -2.38 11.60
N MET A 84 8.68 -3.11 10.56
CA MET A 84 7.79 -3.44 9.43
C MET A 84 6.64 -4.36 9.84
N ILE A 85 6.89 -5.36 10.68
CA ILE A 85 5.83 -6.24 11.21
C ILE A 85 4.81 -5.44 12.01
N LEU A 86 5.25 -4.57 12.92
CA LEU A 86 4.37 -3.73 13.73
C LEU A 86 3.58 -2.73 12.86
N PHE A 87 4.19 -2.20 11.81
CA PHE A 87 3.50 -1.37 10.83
C PHE A 87 2.37 -2.16 10.13
N ILE A 88 2.65 -3.36 9.62
CA ILE A 88 1.63 -4.21 8.99
C ILE A 88 0.51 -4.55 9.99
N VAL A 89 0.82 -4.84 11.24
CA VAL A 89 -0.20 -5.07 12.28
C VAL A 89 -1.09 -3.84 12.47
N SER A 90 -0.54 -2.64 12.47
CA SER A 90 -1.35 -1.41 12.56
C SER A 90 -2.30 -1.26 11.37
N GLU A 91 -1.84 -1.59 10.16
CA GLU A 91 -2.66 -1.56 8.95
C GLU A 91 -3.77 -2.64 8.95
N VAL A 92 -3.49 -3.81 9.54
CA VAL A 92 -4.54 -4.82 9.77
C VAL A 92 -5.65 -4.27 10.65
N PHE A 93 -5.34 -3.59 11.77
CA PHE A 93 -6.35 -2.97 12.63
C PHE A 93 -7.12 -1.85 11.91
N PHE A 94 -6.46 -1.11 11.04
CA PHE A 94 -7.11 -0.12 10.19
C PHE A 94 -8.18 -0.76 9.31
N PHE A 95 -7.88 -1.86 8.61
CA PHE A 95 -8.86 -2.56 7.78
C PHE A 95 -9.94 -3.27 8.59
N ILE A 96 -9.63 -3.83 9.76
CA ILE A 96 -10.63 -4.44 10.65
C ILE A 96 -11.76 -3.46 10.97
N SER A 97 -11.47 -2.17 11.12
CA SER A 97 -12.50 -1.16 11.38
C SER A 97 -13.52 -1.02 10.25
N PHE A 98 -13.10 -1.10 8.99
CA PHE A 98 -14.00 -1.07 7.83
C PHE A 98 -14.79 -2.35 7.67
N PHE A 99 -14.18 -3.51 7.89
CA PHE A 99 -14.90 -4.79 7.92
C PHE A 99 -15.94 -4.81 9.04
N TRP A 100 -15.60 -4.30 10.21
CA TRP A 100 -16.54 -4.18 11.31
C TRP A 100 -17.73 -3.28 10.95
N ALA A 101 -17.49 -2.12 10.36
CA ALA A 101 -18.55 -1.22 9.92
C ALA A 101 -19.47 -1.89 8.88
N PHE A 102 -18.89 -2.63 7.93
CA PHE A 102 -19.64 -3.38 6.92
C PHE A 102 -20.50 -4.47 7.56
N PHE A 103 -19.93 -5.34 8.39
CA PHE A 103 -20.67 -6.43 9.03
C PHE A 103 -21.70 -5.93 10.05
N HIS A 104 -21.40 -4.87 10.80
CA HIS A 104 -22.34 -4.25 11.70
C HIS A 104 -23.62 -3.79 10.97
N SER A 105 -23.48 -3.23 9.79
CA SER A 105 -24.58 -2.72 8.99
C SER A 105 -25.32 -3.82 8.21
N SER A 106 -24.60 -4.84 7.75
CA SER A 106 -25.16 -5.91 6.92
C SER A 106 -25.86 -7.01 7.71
N LEU A 107 -25.36 -7.35 8.90
CA LEU A 107 -25.93 -8.39 9.75
C LEU A 107 -27.23 -7.94 10.47
N SER A 108 -27.41 -6.63 10.66
CA SER A 108 -28.60 -6.05 11.25
C SER A 108 -29.04 -4.80 10.48
N PRO A 109 -29.62 -4.97 9.27
CA PRO A 109 -30.01 -3.84 8.44
C PRO A 109 -31.07 -2.98 9.10
N ASN A 110 -30.92 -1.65 9.05
CA ASN A 110 -31.84 -0.69 9.61
C ASN A 110 -33.18 -0.66 8.85
N ILE A 111 -34.26 -0.22 9.53
CA ILE A 111 -35.61 -0.06 8.94
C ILE A 111 -35.55 0.90 7.74
N GLU A 112 -34.73 1.95 7.81
CA GLU A 112 -34.60 2.99 6.81
C GLU A 112 -34.11 2.45 5.44
N ILE A 113 -33.36 1.35 5.44
CA ILE A 113 -32.87 0.69 4.19
C ILE A 113 -33.74 -0.52 3.81
N GLY A 114 -34.91 -0.67 4.41
CA GLY A 114 -35.87 -1.71 4.11
C GLY A 114 -35.66 -3.05 4.84
N MET A 115 -34.81 -3.08 5.88
CA MET A 115 -34.46 -4.29 6.66
C MET A 115 -33.86 -5.41 5.80
N MET A 116 -33.27 -5.05 4.67
CA MET A 116 -32.69 -5.99 3.71
C MET A 116 -31.25 -5.58 3.39
N TRP A 117 -30.43 -6.58 3.06
CA TRP A 117 -29.07 -6.38 2.57
C TRP A 117 -28.82 -7.24 1.33
N PRO A 118 -28.32 -6.67 0.21
CA PRO A 118 -28.11 -5.22 -0.04
C PRO A 118 -29.42 -4.41 -0.01
N PRO A 119 -29.36 -3.06 0.20
CA PRO A 119 -30.55 -2.19 0.15
C PRO A 119 -31.27 -2.30 -1.20
N MET A 120 -32.61 -2.20 -1.21
CA MET A 120 -33.46 -2.44 -2.40
C MET A 120 -33.08 -1.60 -3.64
N SER A 121 -32.50 -0.41 -3.46
CA SER A 121 -32.11 0.49 -4.55
C SER A 121 -30.71 0.25 -5.10
N ILE A 122 -29.95 -0.69 -4.52
CA ILE A 122 -28.57 -0.96 -4.92
C ILE A 122 -28.49 -2.26 -5.66
N THR A 123 -27.87 -2.19 -6.85
CA THR A 123 -27.47 -3.37 -7.62
C THR A 123 -25.98 -3.61 -7.41
N PRO A 124 -25.59 -4.61 -6.60
CA PRO A 124 -24.19 -4.90 -6.36
C PRO A 124 -23.49 -5.45 -7.61
N PHE A 125 -22.15 -5.42 -7.60
CA PHE A 125 -21.35 -5.98 -8.69
C PHE A 125 -21.42 -7.51 -8.72
N ASN A 126 -21.44 -8.09 -9.92
CA ASN A 126 -21.30 -9.54 -10.05
C ASN A 126 -19.88 -9.97 -9.65
N PRO A 127 -19.71 -10.78 -8.57
CA PRO A 127 -18.40 -11.18 -8.07
C PRO A 127 -17.58 -11.99 -9.06
N PHE A 128 -18.23 -12.71 -10.01
CA PHE A 128 -17.58 -13.59 -10.97
C PHE A 128 -17.05 -12.89 -12.23
N GLN A 129 -17.14 -11.56 -12.32
CA GLN A 129 -16.62 -10.76 -13.42
C GLN A 129 -15.26 -10.10 -13.05
N ILE A 130 -15.19 -8.79 -13.08
CA ILE A 130 -13.97 -8.01 -12.79
C ILE A 130 -13.40 -8.34 -11.39
N PRO A 131 -14.20 -8.47 -10.32
CA PRO A 131 -13.65 -8.77 -9.01
C PRO A 131 -12.90 -10.12 -8.94
N LEU A 132 -13.40 -11.17 -9.63
CA LEU A 132 -12.70 -12.44 -9.71
C LEU A 132 -11.40 -12.30 -10.50
N LEU A 133 -11.41 -11.58 -11.62
CA LEU A 133 -10.20 -11.31 -12.41
C LEU A 133 -9.15 -10.59 -11.57
N ASN A 134 -9.55 -9.56 -10.83
CA ASN A 134 -8.69 -8.83 -9.90
C ASN A 134 -8.08 -9.76 -8.82
N THR A 135 -8.86 -10.70 -8.32
CA THR A 135 -8.37 -11.71 -7.38
C THR A 135 -7.29 -12.59 -7.98
N ILE A 136 -7.49 -13.08 -9.21
CA ILE A 136 -6.49 -13.88 -9.93
C ILE A 136 -5.21 -13.08 -10.17
N ILE A 137 -5.32 -11.82 -10.57
CA ILE A 137 -4.20 -10.91 -10.80
C ILE A 137 -3.36 -10.74 -9.54
N LEU A 138 -3.97 -10.45 -8.39
CA LEU A 138 -3.24 -10.27 -7.14
C LEU A 138 -2.58 -11.57 -6.67
N ILE A 139 -3.29 -12.70 -6.64
CA ILE A 139 -2.71 -13.99 -6.26
C ILE A 139 -1.50 -14.34 -7.14
N THR A 140 -1.62 -14.15 -8.46
CA THR A 140 -0.49 -14.40 -9.37
C THR A 140 0.66 -13.44 -9.14
N SER A 141 0.39 -12.19 -8.78
CA SER A 141 1.42 -11.22 -8.40
C SER A 141 2.14 -11.60 -7.10
N GLY A 142 1.43 -12.19 -6.15
CA GLY A 142 2.02 -12.76 -4.93
C GLY A 142 2.97 -13.93 -5.23
N ILE A 143 2.66 -14.77 -6.21
CA ILE A 143 3.55 -15.85 -6.67
C ILE A 143 4.80 -15.26 -7.32
N THR A 144 4.66 -14.25 -8.18
CA THR A 144 5.80 -13.66 -8.90
C THR A 144 6.75 -12.87 -7.98
N VAL A 145 6.24 -12.18 -6.94
CA VAL A 145 7.11 -11.52 -5.95
C VAL A 145 7.86 -12.55 -5.09
N THR A 146 7.21 -13.65 -4.75
CA THR A 146 7.86 -14.75 -4.01
C THR A 146 8.96 -15.40 -4.85
N TRP A 147 8.71 -15.65 -6.13
CA TRP A 147 9.73 -16.13 -7.07
C TRP A 147 10.90 -15.15 -7.15
N ALA A 148 10.65 -13.85 -7.27
CA ALA A 148 11.70 -12.84 -7.28
C ALA A 148 12.53 -12.85 -5.99
N HIS A 149 11.91 -13.06 -4.83
CA HIS A 149 12.63 -13.13 -3.55
C HIS A 149 13.55 -14.36 -3.46
N HIS A 150 13.07 -15.53 -3.85
CA HIS A 150 13.91 -16.73 -3.87
C HIS A 150 15.06 -16.59 -4.88
N ALA A 151 14.80 -16.06 -6.07
CA ALA A 151 15.84 -15.81 -7.07
C ALA A 151 16.93 -14.82 -6.56
N LEU A 152 16.54 -13.81 -5.77
CA LEU A 152 17.48 -12.90 -5.15
C LEU A 152 18.39 -13.61 -4.12
N MET A 153 17.83 -14.48 -3.29
CA MET A 153 18.61 -15.28 -2.32
C MET A 153 19.59 -16.24 -3.00
N GLU A 154 19.23 -16.74 -4.19
CA GLU A 154 20.09 -17.56 -5.05
C GLU A 154 21.11 -16.74 -5.89
N ASN A 155 21.03 -15.41 -5.79
CA ASN A 155 21.86 -14.47 -6.55
C ASN A 155 21.63 -14.53 -8.09
N ASN A 156 20.40 -14.87 -8.50
CA ASN A 156 20.00 -14.89 -9.90
C ASN A 156 19.39 -13.55 -10.32
N PHE A 157 20.23 -12.67 -10.87
CA PHE A 157 19.86 -11.31 -11.25
C PHE A 157 18.69 -11.26 -12.24
N THR A 158 18.73 -12.11 -13.26
CA THR A 158 17.76 -12.09 -14.37
C THR A 158 16.36 -12.48 -13.89
N GLN A 159 16.25 -13.57 -13.14
CA GLN A 159 14.96 -14.04 -12.63
C GLN A 159 14.36 -13.08 -11.59
N THR A 160 15.20 -12.48 -10.72
CA THR A 160 14.76 -11.44 -9.77
C THR A 160 14.18 -10.24 -10.51
N THR A 161 14.86 -9.76 -11.56
CA THR A 161 14.38 -8.64 -12.38
C THR A 161 13.06 -8.97 -13.08
N GLN A 162 12.96 -10.15 -13.68
CA GLN A 162 11.75 -10.62 -14.36
C GLN A 162 10.56 -10.73 -13.38
N GLY A 163 10.75 -11.37 -12.22
CA GLY A 163 9.70 -11.55 -11.23
C GLY A 163 9.19 -10.21 -10.68
N LEU A 164 10.10 -9.28 -10.33
CA LEU A 164 9.73 -7.94 -9.88
C LEU A 164 9.00 -7.14 -10.97
N PHE A 165 9.47 -7.20 -12.21
CA PHE A 165 8.84 -6.50 -13.33
C PHE A 165 7.40 -7.00 -13.56
N ILE A 166 7.20 -8.32 -13.60
CA ILE A 166 5.87 -8.91 -13.77
C ILE A 166 4.96 -8.51 -12.61
N THR A 167 5.44 -8.54 -11.37
CA THR A 167 4.65 -8.14 -10.19
C THR A 167 4.17 -6.69 -10.30
N VAL A 168 5.06 -5.77 -10.69
CA VAL A 168 4.72 -4.35 -10.88
C VAL A 168 3.67 -4.17 -11.98
N MET A 169 3.81 -4.87 -13.11
CA MET A 169 2.84 -4.80 -14.21
C MET A 169 1.47 -5.33 -13.79
N LEU A 170 1.41 -6.42 -13.03
CA LEU A 170 0.16 -6.95 -12.49
C LEU A 170 -0.50 -5.98 -11.49
N GLY A 171 0.29 -5.31 -10.65
CA GLY A 171 -0.22 -4.28 -9.73
C GLY A 171 -0.81 -3.06 -10.46
N ILE A 172 -0.17 -2.61 -11.54
CA ILE A 172 -0.70 -1.54 -12.40
C ILE A 172 -2.00 -2.01 -13.06
N TYR A 173 -2.03 -3.24 -13.58
CA TYR A 173 -3.21 -3.80 -14.27
C TYR A 173 -4.40 -3.91 -13.31
N PHE A 174 -4.18 -4.40 -12.08
CA PHE A 174 -5.21 -4.37 -11.03
C PHE A 174 -5.78 -2.97 -10.81
N THR A 175 -4.91 -1.96 -10.68
CA THR A 175 -5.33 -0.57 -10.42
C THR A 175 -6.19 -0.01 -11.57
N ILE A 176 -5.86 -0.33 -12.81
CA ILE A 176 -6.65 0.09 -13.99
C ILE A 176 -8.03 -0.57 -13.97
N LEU A 177 -8.11 -1.88 -13.68
CA LEU A 177 -9.39 -2.60 -13.63
C LEU A 177 -10.27 -2.11 -12.46
N GLN A 178 -9.68 -1.81 -11.31
CA GLN A 178 -10.42 -1.23 -10.18
C GLN A 178 -10.96 0.17 -10.51
N GLY A 179 -10.17 0.97 -11.23
CA GLY A 179 -10.63 2.27 -11.74
C GLY A 179 -11.78 2.14 -12.74
N TYR A 180 -11.72 1.16 -13.63
CA TYR A 180 -12.79 0.86 -14.56
C TYR A 180 -14.07 0.42 -13.83
N GLU A 181 -13.96 -0.48 -12.83
CA GLU A 181 -15.08 -0.90 -11.99
C GLU A 181 -15.76 0.27 -11.30
N TYR A 182 -14.99 1.25 -10.80
CA TYR A 182 -15.55 2.45 -10.17
C TYR A 182 -16.29 3.37 -11.15
N MET A 183 -15.87 3.45 -12.42
CA MET A 183 -16.57 4.23 -13.44
C MET A 183 -17.89 3.59 -13.88
N GLU A 184 -17.94 2.26 -13.88
CA GLU A 184 -19.15 1.49 -14.26
C GLU A 184 -20.07 1.20 -13.06
N ALA A 185 -19.74 1.70 -11.87
CA ALA A 185 -20.52 1.47 -10.67
C ALA A 185 -21.94 2.03 -10.79
N PRO A 186 -23.01 1.22 -10.61
CA PRO A 186 -24.38 1.67 -10.65
C PRO A 186 -24.82 2.37 -9.37
N PHE A 187 -23.94 2.60 -8.43
CA PHE A 187 -24.16 3.28 -7.14
C PHE A 187 -22.97 4.16 -6.78
N THR A 188 -23.20 5.13 -5.91
CA THR A 188 -22.19 6.10 -5.46
C THR A 188 -21.87 5.91 -3.98
N ILE A 189 -20.82 6.59 -3.49
CA ILE A 189 -20.45 6.60 -2.07
C ILE A 189 -21.56 7.17 -1.16
N ALA A 190 -22.43 8.03 -1.72
CA ALA A 190 -23.56 8.63 -1.01
C ALA A 190 -24.80 7.73 -0.99
N ASP A 191 -24.85 6.66 -1.81
CA ASP A 191 -25.98 5.75 -1.88
C ASP A 191 -25.91 4.72 -0.75
N SER A 192 -26.57 5.02 0.33
CA SER A 192 -26.67 4.20 1.53
C SER A 192 -25.35 3.86 2.23
N ILE A 193 -25.45 3.15 3.33
CA ILE A 193 -24.31 2.60 4.08
C ILE A 193 -23.53 1.55 3.25
N TYR A 194 -24.21 0.87 2.29
CA TYR A 194 -23.54 -0.07 1.38
C TYR A 194 -22.50 0.64 0.51
N GLY A 195 -22.88 1.72 -0.19
CA GLY A 195 -21.97 2.49 -1.02
C GLY A 195 -20.82 3.08 -0.21
N SER A 196 -21.11 3.65 0.96
CA SER A 196 -20.08 4.22 1.83
C SER A 196 -19.05 3.19 2.29
N THR A 197 -19.48 2.04 2.80
CA THR A 197 -18.56 0.99 3.26
C THR A 197 -17.82 0.33 2.12
N PHE A 198 -18.47 0.12 0.97
CA PHE A 198 -17.85 -0.42 -0.23
C PHE A 198 -16.71 0.48 -0.73
N PHE A 199 -17.00 1.74 -1.06
CA PHE A 199 -15.99 2.65 -1.62
C PHE A 199 -14.88 3.01 -0.63
N MET A 200 -15.17 3.09 0.68
CA MET A 200 -14.13 3.34 1.68
C MET A 200 -13.19 2.14 1.82
N ALA A 201 -13.72 0.93 1.97
CA ALA A 201 -12.89 -0.25 2.16
C ALA A 201 -12.07 -0.60 0.89
N THR A 202 -12.72 -0.63 -0.28
CA THR A 202 -12.04 -0.92 -1.56
C THR A 202 -11.13 0.23 -2.01
N GLY A 203 -11.49 1.49 -1.72
CA GLY A 203 -10.70 2.68 -2.03
C GLY A 203 -9.40 2.74 -1.23
N PHE A 204 -9.45 2.50 0.06
CA PHE A 204 -8.22 2.40 0.88
C PHE A 204 -7.38 1.20 0.47
N HIS A 205 -8.00 0.07 0.13
CA HIS A 205 -7.25 -1.05 -0.43
C HIS A 205 -6.55 -0.65 -1.74
N GLY A 206 -7.23 0.00 -2.65
CA GLY A 206 -6.66 0.50 -3.91
C GLY A 206 -5.48 1.46 -3.69
N LEU A 207 -5.56 2.35 -2.69
CA LEU A 207 -4.43 3.19 -2.28
C LEU A 207 -3.23 2.35 -1.81
N HIS A 208 -3.47 1.30 -1.02
CA HIS A 208 -2.41 0.38 -0.58
C HIS A 208 -1.78 -0.39 -1.74
N VAL A 209 -2.58 -0.82 -2.73
CA VAL A 209 -2.06 -1.42 -3.97
C VAL A 209 -1.16 -0.45 -4.73
N MET A 210 -1.56 0.80 -4.89
CA MET A 210 -0.73 1.82 -5.55
C MET A 210 0.58 2.07 -4.81
N ILE A 211 0.54 2.23 -3.48
CA ILE A 211 1.73 2.40 -2.64
C ILE A 211 2.65 1.18 -2.75
N GLY A 212 2.09 -0.04 -2.65
CA GLY A 212 2.83 -1.28 -2.78
C GLY A 212 3.47 -1.44 -4.17
N THR A 213 2.76 -1.09 -5.23
CA THR A 213 3.28 -1.10 -6.60
C THR A 213 4.45 -0.13 -6.78
N ILE A 214 4.35 1.09 -6.24
CA ILE A 214 5.44 2.07 -6.26
C ILE A 214 6.63 1.55 -5.43
N PHE A 215 6.38 0.94 -4.29
CA PHE A 215 7.42 0.36 -3.44
C PHE A 215 8.19 -0.75 -4.19
N LEU A 216 7.48 -1.67 -4.85
CA LEU A 216 8.08 -2.72 -5.65
C LEU A 216 8.82 -2.16 -6.88
N LEU A 217 8.31 -1.12 -7.52
CA LEU A 217 8.97 -0.42 -8.62
C LEU A 217 10.31 0.18 -8.17
N ILE A 218 10.34 0.83 -7.01
CA ILE A 218 11.59 1.35 -6.44
C ILE A 218 12.56 0.21 -6.10
N CYS A 219 12.06 -0.92 -5.59
CA CYS A 219 12.88 -2.11 -5.37
C CYS A 219 13.46 -2.67 -6.67
N LEU A 220 12.69 -2.67 -7.76
CA LEU A 220 13.16 -3.05 -9.09
C LEU A 220 14.31 -2.14 -9.55
N MET A 221 14.14 -0.81 -9.47
CA MET A 221 15.19 0.15 -9.82
C MET A 221 16.46 -0.03 -8.95
N ARG A 222 16.28 -0.27 -7.64
CA ARG A 222 17.39 -0.54 -6.73
C ARG A 222 18.11 -1.84 -7.07
N HIS A 223 17.35 -2.88 -7.46
CA HIS A 223 17.92 -4.14 -7.89
C HIS A 223 18.76 -3.98 -9.16
N MET A 224 18.25 -3.26 -10.15
CA MET A 224 19.00 -2.93 -11.38
C MET A 224 20.30 -2.17 -11.12
N ASN A 225 20.35 -1.38 -10.04
CA ASN A 225 21.56 -0.69 -9.59
C ASN A 225 22.43 -1.52 -8.62
N ASN A 226 22.16 -2.82 -8.47
CA ASN A 226 22.90 -3.74 -7.60
C ASN A 226 22.94 -3.33 -6.13
N HIS A 227 21.86 -2.70 -5.61
CA HIS A 227 21.77 -2.28 -4.21
C HIS A 227 21.42 -3.42 -3.25
N PHE A 228 21.01 -4.57 -3.73
CA PHE A 228 20.67 -5.74 -2.93
C PHE A 228 21.71 -6.83 -3.02
N SER A 229 21.97 -7.48 -1.88
CA SER A 229 22.75 -8.70 -1.81
C SER A 229 21.91 -9.84 -1.26
N LYS A 230 22.33 -11.08 -1.45
CA LYS A 230 21.62 -12.26 -0.92
C LYS A 230 21.42 -12.26 0.60
N THR A 231 22.19 -11.47 1.35
CA THR A 231 22.12 -11.40 2.83
C THR A 231 21.62 -10.06 3.35
N HIS A 232 21.60 -9.03 2.52
CA HIS A 232 21.16 -7.68 2.90
C HIS A 232 20.26 -7.09 1.79
N HIS A 233 18.96 -7.34 1.93
CA HIS A 233 17.90 -6.90 1.01
C HIS A 233 16.62 -6.53 1.76
N PHE A 234 16.74 -6.00 2.99
CA PHE A 234 15.60 -5.70 3.85
C PHE A 234 14.53 -4.85 3.14
N GLY A 235 14.91 -3.85 2.33
CA GLY A 235 13.95 -3.02 1.62
C GLY A 235 13.03 -3.84 0.69
N PHE A 236 13.56 -4.88 0.06
CA PHE A 236 12.76 -5.79 -0.75
C PHE A 236 11.93 -6.76 0.11
N GLU A 237 12.47 -7.31 1.21
CA GLU A 237 11.70 -8.11 2.16
C GLU A 237 10.47 -7.33 2.67
N ALA A 238 10.67 -6.07 3.06
CA ALA A 238 9.58 -5.20 3.53
C ALA A 238 8.53 -4.96 2.46
N ALA A 239 8.94 -4.72 1.20
CA ALA A 239 8.02 -4.55 0.08
C ALA A 239 7.22 -5.82 -0.21
N ALA A 240 7.86 -7.00 -0.17
CA ALA A 240 7.19 -8.28 -0.36
C ALA A 240 6.17 -8.58 0.75
N TRP A 241 6.52 -8.34 2.02
CA TRP A 241 5.59 -8.51 3.13
C TRP A 241 4.39 -7.57 3.03
N TYR A 242 4.62 -6.31 2.66
CA TYR A 242 3.55 -5.34 2.44
C TYR A 242 2.64 -5.77 1.29
N TRP A 243 3.20 -6.28 0.19
CA TRP A 243 2.43 -6.78 -0.95
C TRP A 243 1.55 -7.96 -0.58
N HIS A 244 2.09 -8.95 0.14
CA HIS A 244 1.30 -10.09 0.63
C HIS A 244 0.21 -9.66 1.62
N PHE A 245 0.45 -8.66 2.46
CA PHE A 245 -0.59 -8.08 3.29
C PHE A 245 -1.73 -7.51 2.44
N VAL A 246 -1.42 -6.75 1.39
CA VAL A 246 -2.41 -6.19 0.46
C VAL A 246 -3.21 -7.31 -0.23
N ASP A 247 -2.55 -8.37 -0.69
CA ASP A 247 -3.20 -9.56 -1.28
C ASP A 247 -4.22 -10.19 -0.31
N VAL A 248 -3.82 -10.39 0.94
CA VAL A 248 -4.68 -10.98 1.97
C VAL A 248 -5.89 -10.10 2.27
N VAL A 249 -5.71 -8.79 2.39
CA VAL A 249 -6.81 -7.85 2.58
C VAL A 249 -7.80 -7.91 1.41
N TRP A 250 -7.30 -8.02 0.17
CA TRP A 250 -8.17 -8.18 -1.01
C TRP A 250 -9.03 -9.44 -0.93
N LEU A 251 -8.45 -10.57 -0.53
CA LEU A 251 -9.22 -11.82 -0.38
C LEU A 251 -10.37 -11.66 0.63
N PHE A 252 -10.13 -10.96 1.76
CA PHE A 252 -11.18 -10.65 2.71
C PHE A 252 -12.24 -9.71 2.11
N LEU A 253 -11.86 -8.69 1.36
CA LEU A 253 -12.78 -7.79 0.65
C LEU A 253 -13.62 -8.55 -0.36
N TYR A 254 -13.00 -9.39 -1.17
CA TYR A 254 -13.68 -10.19 -2.17
C TYR A 254 -14.74 -11.10 -1.54
N ILE A 255 -14.38 -11.85 -0.49
CA ILE A 255 -15.29 -12.79 0.16
C ILE A 255 -16.41 -12.04 0.90
N SER A 256 -16.09 -10.98 1.65
CA SER A 256 -17.07 -10.30 2.51
C SER A 256 -17.97 -9.33 1.75
N ILE A 257 -17.40 -8.46 0.92
CA ILE A 257 -18.13 -7.36 0.30
C ILE A 257 -18.69 -7.78 -1.06
N TYR A 258 -17.89 -8.44 -1.92
CA TYR A 258 -18.34 -8.79 -3.26
C TYR A 258 -19.15 -10.07 -3.32
N TRP A 259 -18.75 -11.10 -2.59
CA TRP A 259 -19.42 -12.41 -2.67
C TRP A 259 -20.51 -12.58 -1.65
N TRP A 260 -20.23 -12.33 -0.37
CA TRP A 260 -21.21 -12.49 0.70
C TRP A 260 -22.18 -11.29 0.79
N GLY A 261 -21.70 -10.08 0.49
CA GLY A 261 -22.47 -8.84 0.58
C GLY A 261 -23.36 -8.55 -0.63
N ASN A 262 -23.41 -9.49 -1.61
CA ASN A 262 -24.18 -9.38 -2.84
C ASN A 262 -25.62 -9.87 -2.67
#